data_6da7ba8698bd7f78428a9d2d64077176
#
_entry.id   6da7ba8698bd7f78428a9d2d64077176
#
_cell.length_a   1.000
_cell.length_b   1.000
_cell.length_c   1.000
_cell.angle_alpha   90.00
_cell.angle_beta   90.00
_cell.angle_gamma   90.00
#
_symmetry.space_group_name_H-M   'P 1'
#
loop_
_entity.id
_entity.type
_entity.pdbx_description
1 polymer ?
#
loop_
_entity_poly.entity_id
_entity_poly.type
_entity_poly.pdbx_seq_one_letter_code
_entity_poly.pdbx_strand_id
1 'polypeptide(L)'
;MARTALVTGGSRGIGAAISKALKAEGYNVAATYAGNDEAAAKFTEETGIKTYKWNVADYDESKAGIEKVEAEVGPIDIVVANAGITRDAPFHKMTPEQWHQVIDTNLTGVFNTVHPVWPGMRERKFGRVIVIS
;
A
#
# COMPACT_ATOMS: atom_id res chain seq x y z
N MET A 1 -7.54 18.20 -12.48
CA MET A 1 -6.44 17.70 -11.64
C MET A 1 -6.52 16.20 -11.47
N ALA A 2 -5.39 15.57 -11.58
CA ALA A 2 -5.34 14.11 -11.44
C ALA A 2 -5.56 13.69 -10.00
N ARG A 3 -6.31 12.61 -9.80
CA ARG A 3 -6.50 12.00 -8.48
C ARG A 3 -5.23 11.24 -8.08
N THR A 4 -5.04 11.11 -6.78
CA THR A 4 -3.90 10.37 -6.23
C THR A 4 -4.33 8.99 -5.77
N ALA A 5 -3.59 7.99 -6.20
CA ALA A 5 -3.80 6.60 -5.82
C ALA A 5 -2.61 6.09 -5.00
N LEU A 6 -2.91 5.43 -3.90
CA LEU A 6 -1.93 4.74 -3.06
C LEU A 6 -2.07 3.23 -3.30
N VAL A 7 -0.98 2.57 -3.67
CA VAL A 7 -0.95 1.12 -3.88
C VAL A 7 0.03 0.51 -2.89
N THR A 8 -0.47 -0.20 -1.90
CA THR A 8 0.42 -0.90 -0.96
C THR A 8 0.98 -2.16 -1.61
N GLY A 9 2.25 -2.45 -1.36
CA GLY A 9 2.95 -3.50 -2.08
C GLY A 9 3.01 -3.22 -3.58
N GLY A 10 3.09 -1.94 -3.95
CA GLY A 10 2.90 -1.48 -5.32
C GLY A 10 4.14 -1.48 -6.21
N SER A 11 5.29 -1.92 -5.71
CA SER A 11 6.55 -1.86 -6.46
C SER A 11 6.97 -3.18 -7.10
N ARG A 12 6.20 -4.24 -6.91
CA ARG A 12 6.48 -5.55 -7.50
C ARG A 12 5.20 -6.34 -7.72
N GLY A 13 5.29 -7.38 -8.55
CA GLY A 13 4.20 -8.33 -8.78
C GLY A 13 2.90 -7.66 -9.22
N ILE A 14 1.80 -8.11 -8.65
CA ILE A 14 0.46 -7.59 -8.95
C ILE A 14 0.39 -6.10 -8.65
N GLY A 15 0.95 -5.66 -7.53
CA GLY A 15 0.96 -4.25 -7.16
C GLY A 15 1.67 -3.36 -8.17
N ALA A 16 2.79 -3.82 -8.71
CA ALA A 16 3.51 -3.08 -9.75
C ALA A 16 2.68 -2.93 -11.02
N ALA A 17 1.99 -3.98 -11.43
CA ALA A 17 1.11 -3.93 -12.59
C ALA A 17 -0.05 -2.94 -12.37
N ILE A 18 -0.63 -2.95 -11.18
CA ILE A 18 -1.68 -2.00 -10.81
C ILE A 18 -1.17 -0.56 -10.82
N SER A 19 0.01 -0.33 -10.22
CA SER A 19 0.63 1.00 -10.16
C SER A 19 0.90 1.55 -11.56
N LYS A 20 1.43 0.72 -12.45
CA LYS A 20 1.72 1.12 -13.84
C LYS A 20 0.44 1.42 -14.61
N ALA A 21 -0.59 0.59 -14.44
CA ALA A 21 -1.88 0.78 -15.10
C ALA A 21 -2.55 2.08 -14.66
N LEU A 22 -2.53 2.37 -13.36
CA LEU A 22 -3.10 3.62 -12.84
C LEU A 22 -2.32 4.83 -13.37
N LYS A 23 -1.01 4.75 -13.40
CA LYS A 23 -0.21 5.84 -13.96
C LYS A 23 -0.51 6.07 -15.45
N ALA A 24 -0.65 5.01 -16.22
CA ALA A 24 -0.96 5.09 -17.64
C ALA A 24 -2.32 5.77 -17.89
N GLU A 25 -3.25 5.64 -16.95
CA GLU A 25 -4.56 6.29 -17.03
C GLU A 25 -4.55 7.75 -16.52
N GLY A 26 -3.39 8.26 -16.14
CA GLY A 26 -3.25 9.66 -15.74
C GLY A 26 -3.36 9.95 -14.25
N TYR A 27 -3.45 8.92 -13.40
CA TYR A 27 -3.45 9.13 -11.95
C TYR A 27 -2.06 9.44 -11.43
N ASN A 28 -1.99 10.20 -10.35
CA ASN A 28 -0.77 10.33 -9.57
C ASN A 28 -0.67 9.10 -8.66
N VAL A 29 0.41 8.36 -8.74
CA VAL A 29 0.54 7.08 -8.02
C VAL A 29 1.68 7.14 -7.01
N ALA A 30 1.42 6.67 -5.80
CA ALA A 30 2.41 6.38 -4.79
C ALA A 30 2.34 4.88 -4.49
N ALA A 31 3.48 4.22 -4.50
CA ALA A 31 3.58 2.79 -4.21
C ALA A 31 4.34 2.57 -2.91
N THR A 32 3.90 1.63 -2.09
CA THR A 32 4.63 1.30 -0.86
C THR A 32 5.32 -0.06 -0.96
N TYR A 33 6.35 -0.23 -0.16
CA TYR A 33 7.06 -1.50 -0.01
C TYR A 33 7.58 -1.64 1.42
N ALA A 34 7.90 -2.87 1.82
CA ALA A 34 8.34 -3.14 3.18
C ALA A 34 9.84 -3.40 3.33
N GLY A 35 10.47 -4.05 2.36
CA GLY A 35 11.80 -4.59 2.58
C GLY A 35 12.86 -4.36 1.51
N ASN A 36 12.55 -4.54 0.25
CA ASN A 36 13.58 -4.52 -0.79
C ASN A 36 13.82 -3.12 -1.35
N ASP A 37 14.73 -2.38 -0.71
CA ASP A 37 15.06 -1.01 -1.10
C ASP A 37 15.60 -0.92 -2.54
N GLU A 38 16.41 -1.87 -2.94
CA GLU A 38 17.03 -1.90 -4.28
C GLU A 38 15.98 -2.07 -5.36
N ALA A 39 15.04 -3.02 -5.18
CA ALA A 39 13.96 -3.24 -6.12
C ALA A 39 13.04 -2.03 -6.21
N ALA A 40 12.77 -1.37 -5.08
CA ALA A 40 11.95 -0.17 -5.05
C ALA A 40 12.60 1.00 -5.79
N ALA A 41 13.90 1.20 -5.60
CA ALA A 41 14.66 2.24 -6.31
C ALA A 41 14.64 1.99 -7.81
N LYS A 42 14.82 0.74 -8.23
CA LYS A 42 14.76 0.36 -9.64
C LYS A 42 13.37 0.61 -10.22
N PHE A 43 12.32 0.27 -9.48
CA PHE A 43 10.94 0.52 -9.91
C PHE A 43 10.69 2.01 -10.13
N THR A 44 11.14 2.86 -9.21
CA THR A 44 11.00 4.32 -9.35
C THR A 44 11.78 4.83 -10.57
N GLU A 45 12.99 4.33 -10.78
CA GLU A 45 13.80 4.71 -11.93
C GLU A 45 13.12 4.34 -13.25
N GLU A 46 12.54 3.15 -13.33
CA GLU A 46 11.91 2.65 -14.57
C GLU A 46 10.55 3.29 -14.85
N THR A 47 9.80 3.65 -13.81
CA THR A 47 8.40 4.08 -13.96
C THR A 47 8.16 5.56 -13.63
N GLY A 48 9.04 6.18 -12.88
CA GLY A 48 8.81 7.51 -12.33
C GLY A 48 7.82 7.54 -11.17
N ILE A 49 7.32 6.39 -10.72
CA ILE A 49 6.40 6.29 -9.59
C ILE A 49 7.19 6.39 -8.29
N LYS A 50 6.80 7.31 -7.41
CA LYS A 50 7.44 7.43 -6.09
C LYS A 50 7.12 6.23 -5.22
N THR A 51 8.13 5.72 -4.54
CA THR A 51 7.99 4.60 -3.61
C THR A 51 8.24 5.06 -2.17
N TYR A 52 7.51 4.46 -1.25
CA TYR A 52 7.57 4.79 0.17
C TYR A 52 7.69 3.51 0.97
N LYS A 53 8.55 3.51 1.97
CA LYS A 53 8.81 2.33 2.79
C LYS A 53 8.08 2.43 4.11
N TRP A 54 7.17 1.50 4.37
CA TRP A 54 6.66 1.27 5.71
C TRP A 54 6.01 -0.11 5.81
N ASN A 55 5.86 -0.58 7.04
CA ASN A 55 5.21 -1.84 7.33
C ASN A 55 3.70 -1.61 7.55
N VAL A 56 2.86 -2.16 6.67
CA VAL A 56 1.41 -1.99 6.81
C VAL A 56 0.83 -2.63 8.07
N ALA A 57 1.56 -3.58 8.67
CA ALA A 57 1.15 -4.18 9.95
C ALA A 57 1.27 -3.21 11.13
N ASP A 58 1.98 -2.10 10.96
CA ASP A 58 2.16 -1.08 11.99
C ASP A 58 1.30 0.14 11.68
N TYR A 59 0.36 0.47 12.58
CA TYR A 59 -0.55 1.59 12.37
C TYR A 59 0.17 2.94 12.33
N ASP A 60 1.09 3.17 13.25
CA ASP A 60 1.77 4.47 13.34
C ASP A 60 2.67 4.71 12.13
N GLU A 61 3.39 3.69 11.68
CA GLU A 61 4.18 3.78 10.44
C GLU A 61 3.28 4.07 9.23
N SER A 62 2.15 3.40 9.16
CA SER A 62 1.19 3.59 8.06
C SER A 62 0.64 5.02 8.05
N LYS A 63 0.25 5.51 9.20
CA LYS A 63 -0.27 6.87 9.35
C LYS A 63 0.76 7.92 8.95
N ALA A 64 2.00 7.78 9.46
CA ALA A 64 3.09 8.70 9.12
C ALA A 64 3.44 8.65 7.63
N GLY A 65 3.47 7.46 7.05
CA GLY A 65 3.74 7.28 5.62
C GLY A 65 2.67 7.89 4.75
N ILE A 66 1.41 7.70 5.12
CA ILE A 66 0.27 8.29 4.41
C ILE A 66 0.32 9.82 4.45
N GLU A 67 0.62 10.39 5.63
CA GLU A 67 0.78 11.84 5.75
C GLU A 67 1.87 12.36 4.82
N LYS A 68 2.97 11.65 4.71
CA LYS A 68 4.07 12.00 3.81
C LYS A 68 3.65 11.93 2.35
N VAL A 69 2.93 10.89 1.96
CA VAL A 69 2.39 10.76 0.59
C VAL A 69 1.46 11.94 0.29
N GLU A 70 0.57 12.27 1.20
CA GLU A 70 -0.37 13.37 0.98
C GLU A 70 0.32 14.71 0.87
N ALA A 71 1.42 14.92 1.60
CA ALA A 71 2.20 16.15 1.51
C ALA A 71 3.00 16.26 0.20
N GLU A 72 3.51 15.14 -0.32
CA GLU A 72 4.40 15.13 -1.48
C GLU A 72 3.70 14.87 -2.80
N VAL A 73 2.64 14.07 -2.80
CA VAL A 73 1.94 13.65 -4.02
C VAL A 73 0.56 14.29 -4.13
N GLY A 74 -0.19 14.28 -3.06
CA GLY A 74 -1.53 14.87 -3.01
C GLY A 74 -2.50 14.08 -2.15
N PRO A 75 -3.68 14.64 -1.87
CA PRO A 75 -4.71 13.95 -1.11
C PRO A 75 -5.05 12.59 -1.73
N ILE A 76 -5.05 11.55 -0.93
CA ILE A 76 -5.28 10.18 -1.42
C ILE A 76 -6.78 9.98 -1.67
N ASP A 77 -7.13 9.75 -2.91
CA ASP A 77 -8.52 9.55 -3.35
C ASP A 77 -8.83 8.07 -3.60
N ILE A 78 -7.80 7.29 -3.92
CA ILE A 78 -7.93 5.88 -4.28
C ILE A 78 -6.89 5.09 -3.48
N VAL A 79 -7.35 4.05 -2.81
CA VAL A 79 -6.46 3.11 -2.10
C VAL A 79 -6.62 1.74 -2.69
N VAL A 80 -5.51 1.14 -3.08
CA VAL A 80 -5.44 -0.27 -3.45
C VAL A 80 -4.64 -0.99 -2.36
N ALA A 81 -5.36 -1.66 -1.47
CA ALA A 81 -4.76 -2.42 -0.37
C ALA A 81 -4.35 -3.78 -0.92
N ASN A 82 -3.11 -3.86 -1.39
CA ASN A 82 -2.56 -5.04 -2.06
C ASN A 82 -1.45 -5.72 -1.26
N ALA A 83 -0.81 -5.04 -0.32
CA ALA A 83 0.28 -5.63 0.45
C ALA A 83 -0.17 -6.89 1.18
N GLY A 84 0.61 -7.96 1.06
CA GLY A 84 0.31 -9.23 1.70
C GLY A 84 1.54 -10.11 1.73
N ILE A 85 1.52 -11.06 2.65
CA ILE A 85 2.57 -12.06 2.80
C ILE A 85 1.95 -13.44 2.96
N THR A 86 2.76 -14.47 2.73
CA THR A 86 2.41 -15.86 3.05
C THR A 86 3.45 -16.43 4.02
N ARG A 87 3.02 -17.33 4.88
CA ARG A 87 3.88 -18.11 5.78
C ARG A 87 3.35 -19.53 5.81
N ASP A 88 3.59 -20.22 4.69
CA ASP A 88 3.02 -21.56 4.51
C ASP A 88 3.69 -22.58 5.42
N ALA A 89 2.86 -23.36 6.10
CA ALA A 89 3.29 -24.47 6.93
C ALA A 89 2.11 -25.44 7.13
N PRO A 90 2.37 -26.73 7.31
CA PRO A 90 1.32 -27.64 7.75
C PRO A 90 0.74 -27.13 9.07
N PHE A 91 -0.56 -27.22 9.24
CA PHE A 91 -1.24 -26.62 10.39
C PHE A 91 -0.63 -27.01 11.74
N HIS A 92 -0.30 -28.29 11.92
CA HIS A 92 0.27 -28.78 13.17
C HIS A 92 1.71 -28.29 13.44
N LYS A 93 2.39 -27.77 12.42
CA LYS A 93 3.75 -27.19 12.53
C LYS A 93 3.75 -25.68 12.50
N MET A 94 2.61 -25.05 12.19
CA MET A 94 2.52 -23.61 12.13
C MET A 94 2.70 -23.01 13.52
N THR A 95 3.54 -21.99 13.63
CA THR A 95 3.75 -21.29 14.88
C THR A 95 2.74 -20.15 15.04
N PRO A 96 2.42 -19.75 16.29
CA PRO A 96 1.61 -18.55 16.52
C PRO A 96 2.19 -17.30 15.84
N GLU A 97 3.51 -17.19 15.81
CA GLU A 97 4.19 -16.08 15.14
C GLU A 97 3.88 -16.03 13.65
N GLN A 98 3.94 -17.18 12.96
CA GLN A 98 3.60 -17.26 11.54
C GLN A 98 2.15 -16.84 11.30
N TRP A 99 1.24 -17.31 12.15
CA TRP A 99 -0.17 -16.92 12.10
C TRP A 99 -0.34 -15.40 12.25
N HIS A 100 0.25 -14.83 13.30
CA HIS A 100 0.13 -13.40 13.56
C HIS A 100 0.75 -12.54 12.47
N GLN A 101 1.87 -12.94 11.89
CA GLN A 101 2.49 -12.22 10.79
C GLN A 101 1.53 -12.07 9.61
N VAL A 102 0.84 -13.14 9.25
CA VAL A 102 -0.12 -13.12 8.13
C VAL A 102 -1.34 -12.27 8.47
N ILE A 103 -1.90 -12.45 9.66
CA ILE A 103 -3.08 -11.67 10.10
C ILE A 103 -2.73 -10.18 10.19
N ASP A 104 -1.60 -9.85 10.80
CA ASP A 104 -1.21 -8.46 11.02
C ASP A 104 -0.93 -7.74 9.69
N THR A 105 -0.35 -8.42 8.72
CA THR A 105 -0.08 -7.82 7.42
C THR A 105 -1.31 -7.83 6.53
N ASN A 106 -1.94 -8.99 6.36
CA ASN A 106 -2.98 -9.17 5.33
C ASN A 106 -4.36 -8.67 5.76
N LEU A 107 -4.67 -8.69 7.04
CA LEU A 107 -5.97 -8.24 7.55
C LEU A 107 -5.86 -6.90 8.28
N THR A 108 -5.08 -6.84 9.33
CA THR A 108 -4.88 -5.60 10.09
C THR A 108 -4.26 -4.50 9.21
N GLY A 109 -3.36 -4.88 8.31
CA GLY A 109 -2.73 -3.95 7.37
C GLY A 109 -3.74 -3.23 6.47
N VAL A 110 -4.86 -3.85 6.12
CA VAL A 110 -5.92 -3.19 5.36
C VAL A 110 -6.54 -2.07 6.21
N PHE A 111 -6.87 -2.35 7.46
CA PHE A 111 -7.36 -1.33 8.39
C PHE A 111 -6.36 -0.18 8.53
N ASN A 112 -5.08 -0.51 8.75
CA ASN A 112 -4.03 0.49 8.95
C ASN A 112 -3.82 1.38 7.72
N THR A 113 -4.12 0.87 6.54
CA THR A 113 -4.00 1.60 5.27
C THR A 113 -5.23 2.47 5.01
N VAL A 114 -6.41 1.95 5.24
CA VAL A 114 -7.66 2.63 4.89
C VAL A 114 -8.08 3.64 5.96
N HIS A 115 -7.91 3.29 7.23
CA HIS A 115 -8.38 4.13 8.33
C HIS A 115 -7.79 5.56 8.30
N PRO A 116 -6.46 5.74 8.09
CA PRO A 116 -5.90 7.10 8.07
C PRO A 116 -6.36 7.96 6.89
N VAL A 117 -6.76 7.37 5.77
CA VAL A 117 -7.22 8.14 4.59
C VAL A 117 -8.72 8.42 4.64
N TRP A 118 -9.46 7.70 5.46
CA TRP A 118 -10.92 7.77 5.47
C TRP A 118 -11.48 9.14 5.81
N PRO A 119 -10.98 9.86 6.84
CA PRO A 119 -11.48 11.20 7.16
C PRO A 119 -11.40 12.17 5.98
N GLY A 120 -10.27 12.20 5.27
CA GLY A 120 -10.10 13.05 4.08
C GLY A 120 -11.05 12.69 2.96
N MET A 121 -11.26 11.40 2.71
CA MET A 121 -12.22 10.94 1.71
C MET A 121 -13.65 11.36 2.08
N ARG A 122 -14.03 11.23 3.35
CA ARG A 122 -15.34 11.68 3.82
C ARG A 122 -15.51 13.19 3.63
N GLU A 123 -14.52 13.95 4.03
CA GLU A 123 -14.56 15.41 3.95
C GLU A 123 -14.68 15.89 2.51
N ARG A 124 -13.93 15.28 1.59
CA ARG A 124 -13.98 15.61 0.18
C ARG A 124 -15.13 14.95 -0.58
N LYS A 125 -15.90 14.06 0.10
CA LYS A 125 -17.05 13.34 -0.47
C LYS A 125 -16.68 12.51 -1.70
N PHE A 126 -15.47 11.99 -1.72
CA PHE A 126 -14.99 11.09 -2.77
C PHE A 126 -13.95 10.13 -2.20
N GLY A 127 -14.02 8.88 -2.61
CA GLY A 127 -13.01 7.88 -2.31
C GLY A 127 -13.32 6.55 -2.99
N ARG A 128 -12.26 5.78 -3.26
CA ARG A 128 -12.38 4.40 -3.75
C ARG A 128 -11.40 3.54 -2.98
N VAL A 129 -11.88 2.45 -2.46
CA VAL A 129 -11.05 1.48 -1.73
C VAL A 129 -11.18 0.14 -2.44
N ILE A 130 -10.05 -0.41 -2.86
CA ILE A 130 -9.98 -1.70 -3.53
C ILE A 130 -9.09 -2.60 -2.68
N VAL A 131 -9.60 -3.74 -2.27
CA VAL A 131 -8.84 -4.72 -1.48
C VAL A 131 -8.56 -5.92 -2.38
N ILE A 132 -7.28 -6.26 -2.51
CA ILE A 132 -6.86 -7.44 -3.24
C ILE A 132 -6.75 -8.60 -2.24
N SER A 133 -7.45 -9.68 -2.49
CA SER A 133 -7.46 -10.84 -1.59
C SER A 133 -7.01 -12.12 -2.29
#